data_d33c515c599599ff979f49a6635f042b
#
_entry.id   d33c515c599599ff979f49a6635f042b
#
_cell.length_a   1.000
_cell.length_b   1.000
_cell.length_c   1.000
_cell.angle_alpha   90.00
_cell.angle_beta   90.00
_cell.angle_gamma   90.00
#
_symmetry.space_group_name_H-M   'P 1'
#
loop_
_entity.id
_entity.type
_entity.pdbx_description
1 polymer ?
#
loop_
_entity_poly.entity_id
_entity_poly.type
_entity_poly.pdbx_seq_one_letter_code
_entity_poly.pdbx_strand_id
1 'polypeptide(L)'
;MLRFIDDETKTKTHELLSYFKKFRIDFDFFDIESSEDYDEDVVIDLDSEINFGLPYCDDYPVKTLGEVFETIKEVRMSRIDNDYIYISPKRILLRVDSLNREKIVALEEKVDGVFSTSLIINNQTFYFNLIDEQTNFAVVVTVMNNYDKYFPPVLYEDLFIEVTSEIQINEALIDDLIQAYMFELSSSLNIKLFVSPRPVYYELEYELQEGEENVRLRPLVAGKGNKELYQIYNACASIEDPEILVLMYTKVIEYVSQTVVRRELLESVMTKLYSPKTLSPDANYVLELEKLFDDLGNYRKDKEAIRITIEVCCDVVELKEHAPRYLKNINKMNIQSTREEKKQSLLELSNAISDTRNMIAHAKTNYKNKGYECPKDEMKQFSTCLKIVADQVIRWFSRQHDDSKVI
;
A
#
# COMPACT_ATOMS: atom_id res chain seq x y z
N MET A 1 55.85 1.82 3.20
CA MET A 1 55.34 1.12 4.42
C MET A 1 54.18 1.95 4.97
N LEU A 2 52.97 1.38 5.12
CA LEU A 2 51.82 2.13 5.68
C LEU A 2 52.14 2.54 7.13
N ARG A 3 52.12 3.84 7.39
CA ARG A 3 52.24 4.38 8.71
C ARG A 3 50.91 4.99 9.14
N PHE A 4 50.53 4.84 10.39
CA PHE A 4 49.36 5.49 10.97
C PHE A 4 49.78 6.74 11.74
N ILE A 5 48.95 7.79 11.71
CA ILE A 5 49.22 9.03 12.39
C ILE A 5 49.33 8.82 13.93
N ASP A 6 48.55 7.88 14.45
CA ASP A 6 48.56 7.51 15.87
C ASP A 6 48.06 6.07 16.09
N ASP A 7 48.20 5.59 17.34
CA ASP A 7 47.79 4.23 17.74
C ASP A 7 46.26 4.07 17.77
N GLU A 8 45.48 5.13 17.93
CA GLU A 8 44.03 5.10 17.93
C GLU A 8 43.50 4.84 16.49
N THR A 9 43.98 5.59 15.51
CA THR A 9 43.71 5.42 14.09
C THR A 9 44.06 4.02 13.62
N LYS A 10 45.24 3.51 14.04
CA LYS A 10 45.69 2.15 13.75
C LYS A 10 44.71 1.11 14.29
N THR A 11 44.27 1.24 15.53
CA THR A 11 43.36 0.31 16.19
C THR A 11 42.02 0.33 15.49
N LYS A 12 41.45 1.49 15.21
CA LYS A 12 40.18 1.66 14.47
C LYS A 12 40.25 1.06 13.10
N THR A 13 41.34 1.29 12.35
CA THR A 13 41.54 0.71 11.03
C THR A 13 41.59 -0.80 11.10
N HIS A 14 42.30 -1.40 12.03
CA HIS A 14 42.32 -2.85 12.20
C HIS A 14 40.96 -3.46 12.54
N GLU A 15 40.14 -2.78 13.34
CA GLU A 15 38.78 -3.18 13.63
C GLU A 15 37.90 -3.15 12.37
N LEU A 16 38.00 -2.11 11.54
CA LEU A 16 37.27 -2.01 10.25
C LEU A 16 37.69 -3.13 9.29
N LEU A 17 39.00 -3.36 9.12
CA LEU A 17 39.50 -4.41 8.24
C LEU A 17 39.02 -5.80 8.66
N SER A 18 38.99 -6.04 9.97
CA SER A 18 38.43 -7.30 10.51
C SER A 18 36.93 -7.44 10.24
N TYR A 19 36.20 -6.34 10.31
CA TYR A 19 34.76 -6.26 10.00
C TYR A 19 34.52 -6.51 8.51
N PHE A 20 35.24 -5.83 7.63
CA PHE A 20 35.14 -5.98 6.18
C PHE A 20 35.42 -7.41 5.74
N LYS A 21 36.52 -7.99 6.24
CA LYS A 21 36.86 -9.40 5.96
C LYS A 21 35.76 -10.36 6.39
N LYS A 22 35.10 -10.12 7.52
CA LYS A 22 34.01 -10.95 8.02
C LYS A 22 32.79 -10.93 7.10
N PHE A 23 32.47 -9.78 6.52
CA PHE A 23 31.27 -9.59 5.71
C PHE A 23 31.55 -9.51 4.19
N ARG A 24 32.76 -9.87 3.75
CA ARG A 24 33.18 -9.88 2.33
C ARG A 24 33.03 -8.49 1.68
N ILE A 25 33.30 -7.44 2.43
CA ILE A 25 33.36 -6.07 1.93
C ILE A 25 34.79 -5.86 1.43
N ASP A 26 34.94 -5.52 0.17
CA ASP A 26 36.23 -5.16 -0.41
C ASP A 26 36.56 -3.70 -0.05
N PHE A 27 37.83 -3.40 0.08
CA PHE A 27 38.29 -2.04 0.37
C PHE A 27 39.65 -1.81 -0.27
N ASP A 28 39.86 -0.55 -0.65
CA ASP A 28 41.13 -0.07 -1.14
C ASP A 28 41.39 1.36 -0.71
N PHE A 29 42.65 1.70 -0.46
CA PHE A 29 43.04 3.07 -0.17
C PHE A 29 43.39 3.79 -1.47
N PHE A 30 42.67 4.84 -1.80
CA PHE A 30 42.71 5.53 -3.11
C PHE A 30 44.11 6.09 -3.44
N ASP A 31 44.83 6.60 -2.47
CA ASP A 31 46.14 7.28 -2.67
C ASP A 31 47.31 6.30 -2.87
N ILE A 32 47.14 4.99 -2.67
CA ILE A 32 48.27 4.04 -2.69
C ILE A 32 48.56 3.54 -4.09
N GLU A 33 47.54 3.43 -4.97
CA GLU A 33 47.72 2.94 -6.34
C GLU A 33 48.19 4.01 -7.33
N SER A 34 47.99 5.31 -7.04
CA SER A 34 48.30 6.42 -7.95
C SER A 34 49.74 6.91 -7.89
N SER A 35 50.52 6.53 -6.91
CA SER A 35 51.91 6.96 -6.79
C SER A 35 52.87 5.97 -7.46
N GLU A 36 53.21 6.18 -8.74
CA GLU A 36 54.32 5.49 -9.41
C GLU A 36 55.70 5.77 -8.72
N ASP A 37 55.77 6.68 -7.75
CA ASP A 37 56.93 6.99 -6.95
C ASP A 37 56.81 6.39 -5.54
N TYR A 38 57.35 5.19 -5.36
CA TYR A 38 57.34 4.40 -4.13
C TYR A 38 58.19 4.94 -2.95
N ASP A 39 58.59 6.19 -2.95
CA ASP A 39 59.54 6.71 -1.95
C ASP A 39 58.89 7.59 -0.84
N GLU A 40 57.62 7.90 -0.89
CA GLU A 40 56.95 8.60 0.20
C GLU A 40 56.20 7.64 1.13
N ASP A 41 56.52 7.72 2.44
CA ASP A 41 55.78 7.02 3.49
C ASP A 41 54.34 7.57 3.53
N VAL A 42 53.34 6.84 3.02
CA VAL A 42 51.91 7.23 3.12
C VAL A 42 51.47 7.12 4.57
N VAL A 43 51.04 8.26 5.14
CA VAL A 43 50.52 8.35 6.51
C VAL A 43 49.00 8.27 6.45
N ILE A 44 48.45 7.26 7.07
CA ILE A 44 46.99 7.04 7.16
C ILE A 44 46.44 7.76 8.39
N ASP A 45 45.46 8.60 8.18
CA ASP A 45 44.63 9.28 9.17
C ASP A 45 43.15 9.08 8.93
N LEU A 46 42.28 9.75 9.68
CA LEU A 46 40.82 9.64 9.51
C LEU A 46 40.29 10.36 8.26
N ASP A 47 41.08 11.29 7.68
CA ASP A 47 40.73 12.01 6.47
C ASP A 47 41.22 11.29 5.20
N SER A 48 41.98 10.18 5.35
CA SER A 48 42.47 9.37 4.23
C SER A 48 41.33 8.75 3.48
N GLU A 49 41.33 8.87 2.15
CA GLU A 49 40.31 8.35 1.27
C GLU A 49 40.39 6.82 1.17
N ILE A 50 39.22 6.19 1.26
CA ILE A 50 39.04 4.75 1.15
C ILE A 50 37.86 4.45 0.22
N ASN A 51 38.09 3.56 -0.72
CA ASN A 51 37.02 2.89 -1.47
C ASN A 51 36.60 1.65 -0.72
N PHE A 52 35.32 1.47 -0.48
CA PHE A 52 34.84 0.19 0.00
C PHE A 52 33.68 -0.33 -0.86
N GLY A 53 33.87 -1.54 -1.35
CA GLY A 53 32.96 -2.21 -2.28
C GLY A 53 32.07 -3.21 -1.57
N LEU A 54 30.78 -3.13 -1.82
CA LEU A 54 29.84 -4.15 -1.38
C LEU A 54 29.83 -5.31 -2.39
N PRO A 55 29.58 -6.56 -1.94
CA PRO A 55 29.62 -7.71 -2.83
C PRO A 55 28.67 -7.56 -4.02
N TYR A 56 29.14 -7.88 -5.23
CA TYR A 56 28.40 -7.77 -6.49
C TYR A 56 27.98 -6.35 -6.91
N CYS A 57 28.59 -5.33 -6.32
CA CYS A 57 28.41 -3.94 -6.71
C CYS A 57 29.65 -3.44 -7.42
N ASP A 58 29.47 -2.77 -8.55
CA ASP A 58 30.59 -2.28 -9.40
C ASP A 58 31.02 -0.86 -9.00
N ASP A 59 30.18 -0.12 -8.30
CA ASP A 59 30.49 1.23 -7.86
C ASP A 59 31.04 1.28 -6.43
N TYR A 60 32.20 1.92 -6.30
CA TYR A 60 32.91 2.11 -5.05
C TYR A 60 32.94 3.60 -4.70
N PRO A 61 32.02 4.10 -3.87
CA PRO A 61 32.06 5.50 -3.47
C PRO A 61 33.31 5.77 -2.66
N VAL A 62 34.00 6.85 -3.00
CA VAL A 62 35.12 7.35 -2.22
C VAL A 62 34.58 8.00 -0.95
N LYS A 63 35.07 7.55 0.20
CA LYS A 63 34.74 8.12 1.53
C LYS A 63 36.01 8.24 2.35
N THR A 64 36.00 9.10 3.33
CA THR A 64 37.13 9.14 4.30
C THR A 64 37.03 7.95 5.25
N LEU A 65 38.15 7.52 5.77
CA LEU A 65 38.22 6.44 6.76
C LEU A 65 37.36 6.75 8.00
N GLY A 66 37.30 8.04 8.41
CA GLY A 66 36.42 8.51 9.45
C GLY A 66 34.95 8.33 9.18
N GLU A 67 34.50 8.67 7.96
CA GLU A 67 33.10 8.47 7.52
C GLU A 67 32.71 7.00 7.49
N VAL A 68 33.60 6.15 6.97
CA VAL A 68 33.37 4.70 6.94
C VAL A 68 33.29 4.14 8.36
N PHE A 69 34.15 4.61 9.27
CA PHE A 69 34.10 4.20 10.67
C PHE A 69 32.78 4.58 11.35
N GLU A 70 32.31 5.82 11.17
CA GLU A 70 31.01 6.24 11.72
C GLU A 70 29.84 5.49 11.05
N THR A 71 29.90 5.21 9.74
CA THR A 71 28.93 4.35 9.03
C THR A 71 28.82 2.98 9.68
N ILE A 72 29.94 2.29 9.89
CA ILE A 72 29.93 0.94 10.50
C ILE A 72 29.46 0.99 11.96
N LYS A 73 29.80 2.04 12.69
CA LYS A 73 29.33 2.24 14.06
C LYS A 73 27.82 2.44 14.10
N GLU A 74 27.27 3.25 13.20
CA GLU A 74 25.83 3.46 13.06
C GLU A 74 25.10 2.17 12.67
N VAL A 75 25.62 1.44 11.68
CA VAL A 75 25.08 0.14 11.22
C VAL A 75 24.98 -0.89 12.35
N ARG A 76 25.96 -0.93 13.25
CA ARG A 76 25.90 -1.84 14.42
C ARG A 76 24.76 -1.54 15.40
N MET A 77 24.20 -0.33 15.37
CA MET A 77 23.09 0.12 16.23
C MET A 77 21.77 0.21 15.47
N SER A 78 21.73 -0.24 14.23
CA SER A 78 20.58 -0.12 13.34
C SER A 78 19.88 -1.44 13.10
N ARG A 79 18.70 -1.37 12.46
CA ARG A 79 17.95 -2.49 11.95
C ARG A 79 17.24 -2.12 10.64
N ILE A 80 16.83 -3.14 9.89
CA ILE A 80 15.88 -3.01 8.78
C ILE A 80 14.59 -3.68 9.19
N ASP A 81 13.49 -2.96 9.06
CA ASP A 81 12.14 -3.47 9.28
C ASP A 81 11.40 -3.57 7.92
N ASN A 82 10.66 -4.67 7.71
CA ASN A 82 9.82 -4.92 6.54
C ASN A 82 10.55 -4.84 5.17
N ASP A 83 11.86 -5.06 5.12
CA ASP A 83 12.70 -5.00 3.92
C ASP A 83 12.71 -3.64 3.17
N TYR A 84 12.23 -2.58 3.78
CA TYR A 84 12.21 -1.26 3.16
C TYR A 84 12.58 -0.09 4.06
N ILE A 85 12.66 -0.25 5.36
CA ILE A 85 12.99 0.84 6.27
C ILE A 85 14.18 0.49 7.15
N TYR A 86 15.24 1.30 7.02
CA TYR A 86 16.40 1.30 7.91
C TYR A 86 16.18 2.29 9.04
N ILE A 87 16.43 1.86 10.25
CA ILE A 87 16.27 2.68 11.45
C ILE A 87 17.55 2.61 12.27
N SER A 88 18.16 3.77 12.49
CA SER A 88 19.25 4.00 13.45
C SER A 88 18.86 5.08 14.45
N PRO A 89 19.64 5.31 15.52
CA PRO A 89 19.31 6.36 16.47
C PRO A 89 19.17 7.76 15.87
N LYS A 90 19.89 8.07 14.79
CA LYS A 90 19.96 9.43 14.22
C LYS A 90 19.60 9.50 12.73
N ARG A 91 19.33 8.37 12.08
CA ARG A 91 19.05 8.29 10.65
C ARG A 91 17.97 7.27 10.37
N ILE A 92 17.09 7.63 9.46
CA ILE A 92 16.07 6.76 8.89
C ILE A 92 16.26 6.79 7.38
N LEU A 93 16.23 5.62 6.74
CA LEU A 93 16.18 5.50 5.29
C LEU A 93 14.95 4.67 4.92
N LEU A 94 14.02 5.27 4.21
CA LEU A 94 12.86 4.57 3.66
C LEU A 94 13.10 4.31 2.18
N ARG A 95 13.16 3.04 1.79
CA ARG A 95 13.26 2.67 0.38
C ARG A 95 11.94 2.94 -0.34
N VAL A 96 12.02 3.73 -1.39
CA VAL A 96 10.87 4.19 -2.18
C VAL A 96 11.11 3.98 -3.67
N ASP A 97 10.04 4.11 -4.44
CA ASP A 97 10.10 4.20 -5.89
C ASP A 97 9.14 5.28 -6.40
N SER A 98 9.28 5.65 -7.66
CA SER A 98 8.47 6.67 -8.31
C SER A 98 8.14 6.27 -9.75
N LEU A 99 6.91 6.56 -10.18
CA LEU A 99 6.54 6.44 -11.60
C LEU A 99 7.20 7.53 -12.49
N ASN A 100 7.83 8.54 -11.87
CA ASN A 100 8.41 9.70 -12.54
C ASN A 100 9.91 9.83 -12.24
N ARG A 101 10.67 8.73 -12.27
CA ARG A 101 12.13 8.72 -12.00
C ARG A 101 12.89 9.69 -12.89
N GLU A 102 12.60 9.74 -14.19
CA GLU A 102 13.24 10.68 -15.13
C GLU A 102 13.14 12.14 -14.66
N LYS A 103 12.02 12.49 -14.01
CA LYS A 103 11.83 13.82 -13.45
C LYS A 103 12.71 14.08 -12.23
N ILE A 104 12.90 13.07 -11.37
CA ILE A 104 13.78 13.16 -10.20
C ILE A 104 15.20 13.45 -10.67
N VAL A 105 15.74 12.61 -11.54
CA VAL A 105 17.09 12.78 -12.11
C VAL A 105 17.24 14.15 -12.77
N ALA A 106 16.28 14.55 -13.61
CA ALA A 106 16.33 15.83 -14.30
C ALA A 106 16.28 17.06 -13.36
N LEU A 107 15.63 16.94 -12.20
CA LEU A 107 15.60 17.99 -11.19
C LEU A 107 16.92 18.06 -10.42
N GLU A 108 17.46 16.91 -10.02
CA GLU A 108 18.72 16.80 -9.28
C GLU A 108 19.88 17.38 -10.10
N GLU A 109 19.98 17.08 -11.40
CA GLU A 109 21.00 17.61 -12.28
C GLU A 109 20.94 19.15 -12.48
N LYS A 110 19.76 19.76 -12.34
CA LYS A 110 19.54 21.17 -12.65
C LYS A 110 19.43 22.09 -11.47
N VAL A 111 19.06 21.59 -10.31
CA VAL A 111 18.73 22.38 -9.13
C VAL A 111 19.39 21.76 -7.91
N ASP A 112 20.51 22.34 -7.50
CA ASP A 112 21.25 21.91 -6.32
C ASP A 112 20.35 21.92 -5.07
N GLY A 113 20.37 20.82 -4.32
CA GLY A 113 19.62 20.68 -3.07
C GLY A 113 18.09 20.72 -3.22
N VAL A 114 17.54 20.47 -4.42
CA VAL A 114 16.10 20.55 -4.71
C VAL A 114 15.24 19.67 -3.78
N PHE A 115 15.79 18.56 -3.32
CA PHE A 115 15.13 17.62 -2.43
C PHE A 115 15.43 17.85 -0.95
N SER A 116 16.34 18.75 -0.63
CA SER A 116 16.76 19.01 0.75
C SER A 116 15.80 19.97 1.44
N THR A 117 15.34 19.61 2.64
CA THR A 117 14.54 20.48 3.50
C THR A 117 14.75 20.13 4.96
N SER A 118 14.15 20.92 5.86
CA SER A 118 14.21 20.65 7.31
C SER A 118 12.90 20.97 8.00
N LEU A 119 12.68 20.30 9.14
CA LEU A 119 11.53 20.49 10.01
C LEU A 119 11.97 20.54 11.46
N ILE A 120 11.42 21.45 12.24
CA ILE A 120 11.70 21.58 13.68
C ILE A 120 10.47 21.13 14.48
N ILE A 121 10.63 20.09 15.30
CA ILE A 121 9.60 19.61 16.23
C ILE A 121 10.21 19.55 17.62
N ASN A 122 9.59 20.18 18.61
CA ASN A 122 10.02 20.16 20.02
C ASN A 122 11.51 20.52 20.21
N ASN A 123 12.01 21.54 19.50
CA ASN A 123 13.41 21.98 19.48
C ASN A 123 14.41 20.95 18.91
N GLN A 124 13.95 19.89 18.25
CA GLN A 124 14.75 18.95 17.47
C GLN A 124 14.61 19.29 16.00
N THR A 125 15.73 19.43 15.29
CA THR A 125 15.76 19.62 13.84
C THR A 125 15.90 18.26 13.16
N PHE A 126 15.05 18.04 12.16
CA PHE A 126 15.09 16.91 11.25
C PHE A 126 15.42 17.42 9.86
N TYR A 127 16.40 16.80 9.23
CA TYR A 127 16.81 17.09 7.85
C TYR A 127 16.32 15.97 6.95
N PHE A 128 15.81 16.35 5.79
CA PHE A 128 15.24 15.44 4.80
C PHE A 128 15.98 15.56 3.49
N ASN A 129 16.18 14.43 2.83
CA ASN A 129 16.69 14.38 1.48
C ASN A 129 16.11 13.17 0.73
N LEU A 130 16.22 13.19 -0.59
CA LEU A 130 15.95 12.05 -1.47
C LEU A 130 17.29 11.64 -2.07
N ILE A 131 17.72 10.40 -1.84
CA ILE A 131 19.06 9.92 -2.21
C ILE A 131 18.97 8.57 -2.93
N ASP A 132 19.86 8.32 -3.88
CA ASP A 132 19.96 7.09 -4.67
C ASP A 132 21.31 6.38 -4.58
N GLU A 133 22.21 6.86 -3.73
CA GLU A 133 23.56 6.35 -3.56
C GLU A 133 23.63 5.08 -2.69
N GLN A 134 24.85 4.53 -2.59
CA GLN A 134 25.20 3.49 -1.63
C GLN A 134 25.01 3.99 -0.19
N THR A 135 23.99 3.51 0.48
CA THR A 135 23.55 3.96 1.79
C THR A 135 23.89 2.96 2.90
N ASN A 136 23.71 3.38 4.15
CA ASN A 136 23.81 2.49 5.31
C ASN A 136 22.86 1.30 5.24
N PHE A 137 21.72 1.42 4.52
CA PHE A 137 20.81 0.32 4.23
C PHE A 137 21.52 -0.84 3.53
N ALA A 138 22.27 -0.55 2.47
CA ALA A 138 23.02 -1.55 1.72
C ALA A 138 24.09 -2.26 2.58
N VAL A 139 24.75 -1.53 3.46
CA VAL A 139 25.72 -2.10 4.41
C VAL A 139 25.02 -3.09 5.36
N VAL A 140 23.84 -2.76 5.88
CA VAL A 140 23.07 -3.69 6.73
C VAL A 140 22.64 -4.92 5.95
N VAL A 141 22.16 -4.77 4.71
CA VAL A 141 21.83 -5.91 3.82
C VAL A 141 23.03 -6.84 3.67
N THR A 142 24.23 -6.28 3.49
CA THR A 142 25.48 -7.05 3.39
C THR A 142 25.78 -7.81 4.68
N VAL A 143 25.67 -7.12 5.82
CA VAL A 143 25.92 -7.71 7.15
C VAL A 143 24.93 -8.83 7.48
N MET A 144 23.67 -8.66 7.09
CA MET A 144 22.62 -9.68 7.24
C MET A 144 22.77 -10.86 6.26
N ASN A 145 23.70 -10.77 5.30
CA ASN A 145 23.87 -11.73 4.19
C ASN A 145 22.57 -11.96 3.40
N ASN A 146 21.78 -10.89 3.25
CA ASN A 146 20.51 -10.91 2.52
C ASN A 146 20.69 -10.36 1.09
N TYR A 147 21.61 -10.95 0.33
CA TYR A 147 21.94 -10.55 -1.04
C TYR A 147 22.48 -11.75 -1.84
N ASP A 148 22.43 -11.65 -3.17
CA ASP A 148 23.09 -12.55 -4.10
C ASP A 148 23.50 -11.79 -5.38
N LYS A 149 24.01 -12.52 -6.38
CA LYS A 149 24.47 -11.91 -7.65
C LYS A 149 23.35 -11.29 -8.49
N TYR A 150 22.07 -11.63 -8.25
CA TYR A 150 20.92 -11.09 -8.95
C TYR A 150 20.29 -9.92 -8.20
N PHE A 151 20.45 -9.92 -6.88
CA PHE A 151 19.98 -8.89 -5.97
C PHE A 151 21.13 -8.45 -5.05
N PRO A 152 22.11 -7.70 -5.58
CA PRO A 152 23.23 -7.19 -4.81
C PRO A 152 22.75 -6.26 -3.70
N PRO A 153 23.59 -5.93 -2.71
CA PRO A 153 23.22 -5.04 -1.61
C PRO A 153 22.73 -3.65 -2.07
N VAL A 154 23.26 -3.16 -3.19
CA VAL A 154 22.83 -1.92 -3.86
C VAL A 154 22.29 -2.29 -5.23
N LEU A 155 21.13 -1.76 -5.59
CA LEU A 155 20.57 -1.82 -6.92
C LEU A 155 20.65 -0.43 -7.56
N TYR A 156 20.88 -0.35 -8.86
CA TYR A 156 20.90 0.91 -9.61
C TYR A 156 19.62 1.73 -9.44
N GLU A 157 18.52 1.05 -9.13
CA GLU A 157 17.21 1.68 -8.94
C GLU A 157 16.89 1.96 -7.46
N ASP A 158 17.81 1.80 -6.53
CA ASP A 158 17.55 2.11 -5.13
C ASP A 158 17.39 3.62 -4.95
N LEU A 159 16.27 4.00 -4.35
CA LEU A 159 15.93 5.38 -4.03
C LEU A 159 15.43 5.42 -2.59
N PHE A 160 15.92 6.36 -1.80
CA PHE A 160 15.60 6.45 -0.39
C PHE A 160 15.16 7.86 0.01
N ILE A 161 14.11 7.93 0.83
CA ILE A 161 13.89 9.10 1.68
C ILE A 161 14.83 8.96 2.86
N GLU A 162 15.73 9.92 3.01
CA GLU A 162 16.62 10.04 4.16
C GLU A 162 16.05 11.06 5.15
N VAL A 163 15.99 10.69 6.43
CA VAL A 163 15.71 11.61 7.53
C VAL A 163 16.84 11.51 8.54
N THR A 164 17.50 12.63 8.83
CA THR A 164 18.59 12.69 9.81
C THR A 164 18.30 13.69 10.92
N SER A 165 18.93 13.49 12.08
CA SER A 165 18.89 14.44 13.20
C SER A 165 20.15 14.34 14.04
N GLU A 166 20.54 15.44 14.70
CA GLU A 166 21.72 15.46 15.59
C GLU A 166 21.50 14.64 16.87
N ILE A 167 20.26 14.52 17.31
CA ILE A 167 19.88 13.74 18.50
C ILE A 167 19.00 12.55 18.12
N GLN A 168 18.81 11.62 19.05
CA GLN A 168 18.03 10.41 18.80
C GLN A 168 16.61 10.72 18.31
N ILE A 169 16.21 10.07 17.23
CA ILE A 169 14.88 10.16 16.64
C ILE A 169 13.92 9.29 17.45
N ASN A 170 12.77 9.86 17.83
CA ASN A 170 11.69 9.09 18.43
C ASN A 170 10.97 8.29 17.34
N GLU A 171 10.95 6.97 17.44
CA GLU A 171 10.33 6.08 16.48
C GLU A 171 8.84 6.36 16.25
N ALA A 172 8.12 6.87 17.24
CA ALA A 172 6.72 7.24 17.10
C ALA A 172 6.47 8.39 16.11
N LEU A 173 7.49 9.16 15.75
CA LEU A 173 7.41 10.28 14.80
C LEU A 173 7.76 9.87 13.36
N ILE A 174 8.30 8.68 13.15
CA ILE A 174 8.87 8.27 11.85
C ILE A 174 7.82 8.38 10.74
N ASP A 175 6.64 7.84 10.96
CA ASP A 175 5.57 7.87 9.94
C ASP A 175 5.12 9.30 9.65
N ASP A 176 4.90 10.12 10.67
CA ASP A 176 4.51 11.53 10.51
C ASP A 176 5.55 12.32 9.71
N LEU A 177 6.85 12.11 9.98
CA LEU A 177 7.96 12.76 9.30
C LEU A 177 8.00 12.38 7.81
N ILE A 178 7.90 11.09 7.53
CA ILE A 178 7.91 10.56 6.16
C ILE A 178 6.70 11.05 5.37
N GLN A 179 5.50 10.96 5.94
CA GLN A 179 4.26 11.41 5.27
C GLN A 179 4.30 12.92 4.98
N ALA A 180 4.83 13.73 5.90
CA ALA A 180 4.97 15.17 5.68
C ALA A 180 5.91 15.47 4.49
N TYR A 181 7.04 14.75 4.40
CA TYR A 181 7.99 14.94 3.30
C TYR A 181 7.44 14.45 1.96
N MET A 182 6.80 13.27 1.91
CA MET A 182 6.14 12.75 0.71
C MET A 182 5.02 13.69 0.23
N PHE A 183 4.25 14.28 1.16
CA PHE A 183 3.25 15.28 0.82
C PHE A 183 3.89 16.50 0.15
N GLU A 184 5.00 17.03 0.69
CA GLU A 184 5.66 18.20 0.15
C GLU A 184 6.25 17.94 -1.25
N LEU A 185 6.92 16.79 -1.46
CA LEU A 185 7.40 16.37 -2.78
C LEU A 185 6.27 16.27 -3.81
N SER A 186 5.12 15.73 -3.38
CA SER A 186 3.95 15.62 -4.26
C SER A 186 3.31 16.97 -4.56
N SER A 187 3.19 17.83 -3.54
CA SER A 187 2.52 19.14 -3.64
C SER A 187 3.34 20.16 -4.42
N SER A 188 4.63 20.27 -4.11
CA SER A 188 5.52 21.32 -4.68
C SER A 188 6.17 20.88 -5.97
N LEU A 189 6.60 19.63 -6.06
CA LEU A 189 7.35 19.13 -7.22
C LEU A 189 6.57 18.17 -8.12
N ASN A 190 5.33 17.80 -7.73
CA ASN A 190 4.52 16.77 -8.40
C ASN A 190 5.30 15.45 -8.59
N ILE A 191 6.04 15.05 -7.54
CA ILE A 191 6.73 13.76 -7.44
C ILE A 191 5.92 12.87 -6.51
N LYS A 192 5.44 11.74 -7.04
CA LYS A 192 4.67 10.75 -6.27
C LYS A 192 5.57 9.57 -5.95
N LEU A 193 5.88 9.41 -4.68
CA LEU A 193 6.63 8.29 -4.15
C LEU A 193 5.69 7.23 -3.56
N PHE A 194 6.13 5.99 -3.62
CA PHE A 194 5.50 4.88 -2.94
C PHE A 194 6.58 3.99 -2.32
N VAL A 195 6.24 3.33 -1.20
CA VAL A 195 7.15 2.40 -0.53
C VAL A 195 7.45 1.24 -1.46
N SER A 196 8.73 0.91 -1.59
CA SER A 196 9.21 -0.16 -2.45
C SER A 196 10.09 -1.11 -1.64
N PRO A 197 9.53 -2.23 -1.12
CA PRO A 197 10.33 -3.24 -0.44
C PRO A 197 11.44 -3.76 -1.34
N ARG A 198 12.58 -4.09 -0.74
CA ARG A 198 13.69 -4.68 -1.49
C ARG A 198 13.22 -6.00 -2.12
N PRO A 199 13.48 -6.22 -3.43
CA PRO A 199 13.15 -7.50 -4.02
C PRO A 199 13.96 -8.60 -3.31
N VAL A 200 13.28 -9.66 -2.94
CA VAL A 200 13.88 -10.86 -2.35
C VAL A 200 13.82 -11.95 -3.39
N TYR A 201 14.95 -12.64 -3.62
CA TYR A 201 14.94 -13.84 -4.43
C TYR A 201 14.18 -14.92 -3.66
N TYR A 202 12.95 -15.13 -4.06
CA TYR A 202 12.25 -16.35 -3.69
C TYR A 202 12.67 -17.41 -4.70
N GLU A 203 13.30 -18.48 -4.25
CA GLU A 203 13.27 -19.72 -5.04
C GLU A 203 11.79 -19.97 -5.33
N LEU A 204 11.44 -19.99 -6.62
CA LEU A 204 10.05 -20.07 -7.09
C LEU A 204 9.42 -21.45 -6.80
N GLU A 205 9.62 -21.99 -5.62
CA GLU A 205 8.87 -23.12 -5.11
C GLU A 205 7.62 -22.59 -4.36
N TYR A 206 6.72 -21.95 -5.14
CA TYR A 206 5.37 -21.74 -4.62
C TYR A 206 4.66 -23.11 -4.68
N GLU A 207 4.59 -23.76 -3.54
CA GLU A 207 3.75 -24.95 -3.40
C GLU A 207 2.29 -24.51 -3.39
N LEU A 208 1.55 -24.90 -4.43
CA LEU A 208 0.10 -24.70 -4.47
C LEU A 208 -0.53 -25.36 -3.24
N GLN A 209 -1.40 -24.63 -2.56
CA GLN A 209 -2.17 -25.19 -1.46
C GLN A 209 -3.19 -26.21 -2.00
N GLU A 210 -3.57 -27.17 -1.15
CA GLU A 210 -4.54 -28.22 -1.51
C GLU A 210 -5.83 -27.58 -2.04
N GLY A 211 -6.18 -27.88 -3.30
CA GLY A 211 -7.34 -27.30 -3.98
C GLY A 211 -7.04 -26.19 -4.98
N GLU A 212 -5.92 -25.49 -4.91
CA GLU A 212 -5.53 -24.44 -5.86
C GLU A 212 -5.25 -25.00 -7.27
N GLU A 213 -4.86 -26.26 -7.37
CA GLU A 213 -4.62 -26.95 -8.65
C GLU A 213 -5.86 -27.02 -9.56
N ASN A 214 -7.05 -26.94 -8.99
CA ASN A 214 -8.32 -27.01 -9.69
C ASN A 214 -8.95 -25.66 -10.03
N VAL A 215 -8.30 -24.55 -9.64
CA VAL A 215 -8.80 -23.21 -9.96
C VAL A 215 -8.67 -22.93 -11.45
N ARG A 216 -9.73 -22.42 -12.04
CA ARG A 216 -9.80 -22.06 -13.48
C ARG A 216 -10.41 -20.68 -13.62
N LEU A 217 -9.95 -19.97 -14.64
CA LEU A 217 -10.57 -18.70 -15.00
C LEU A 217 -12.04 -18.93 -15.38
N ARG A 218 -12.90 -18.10 -14.85
CA ARG A 218 -14.30 -18.05 -15.28
C ARG A 218 -14.38 -17.40 -16.67
N PRO A 219 -15.44 -17.67 -17.47
CA PRO A 219 -15.63 -17.01 -18.76
C PRO A 219 -15.57 -15.49 -18.63
N LEU A 220 -14.85 -14.85 -19.55
CA LEU A 220 -14.77 -13.41 -19.59
C LEU A 220 -16.14 -12.81 -19.91
N VAL A 221 -16.45 -11.68 -19.28
CA VAL A 221 -17.67 -10.93 -19.52
C VAL A 221 -17.30 -9.54 -20.02
N ALA A 222 -17.97 -9.10 -21.07
CA ALA A 222 -17.84 -7.78 -21.65
C ALA A 222 -19.25 -7.20 -21.90
N GLY A 223 -19.35 -5.89 -21.98
CA GLY A 223 -20.61 -5.20 -22.23
C GLY A 223 -20.54 -3.74 -21.86
N LYS A 224 -21.61 -3.02 -22.11
CA LYS A 224 -21.77 -1.62 -21.82
C LYS A 224 -21.64 -1.34 -20.31
N GLY A 225 -20.82 -0.36 -19.91
CA GLY A 225 -20.57 0.01 -18.51
C GLY A 225 -19.63 -0.89 -17.73
N ASN A 226 -19.17 -2.02 -18.31
CA ASN A 226 -18.25 -2.93 -17.62
C ASN A 226 -16.84 -2.35 -17.50
N LYS A 227 -16.40 -1.56 -18.48
CA LYS A 227 -15.06 -0.96 -18.49
C LYS A 227 -14.82 -0.12 -17.26
N GLU A 228 -15.75 0.73 -16.91
CA GLU A 228 -15.67 1.65 -15.76
C GLU A 228 -15.62 0.85 -14.44
N LEU A 229 -16.43 -0.20 -14.32
CA LEU A 229 -16.40 -1.10 -13.16
C LEU A 229 -15.07 -1.83 -13.02
N TYR A 230 -14.55 -2.34 -14.14
CA TYR A 230 -13.24 -3.03 -14.14
C TYR A 230 -12.10 -2.07 -13.79
N GLN A 231 -12.14 -0.83 -14.26
CA GLN A 231 -11.14 0.18 -13.89
C GLN A 231 -11.14 0.45 -12.39
N ILE A 232 -12.30 0.59 -11.75
CA ILE A 232 -12.40 0.78 -10.30
C ILE A 232 -11.88 -0.47 -9.56
N TYR A 233 -12.32 -1.66 -9.97
CA TYR A 233 -11.93 -2.92 -9.34
C TYR A 233 -10.43 -3.20 -9.48
N ASN A 234 -9.86 -3.01 -10.68
CA ASN A 234 -8.44 -3.24 -10.94
C ASN A 234 -7.54 -2.21 -10.22
N ALA A 235 -8.03 -0.97 -10.04
CA ALA A 235 -7.30 0.03 -9.24
C ALA A 235 -7.11 -0.39 -7.78
N CYS A 236 -7.96 -1.30 -7.26
CA CYS A 236 -7.80 -1.83 -5.92
C CYS A 236 -6.60 -2.77 -5.78
N ALA A 237 -6.05 -3.31 -6.88
CA ALA A 237 -4.96 -4.28 -6.82
C ALA A 237 -3.65 -3.71 -6.27
N SER A 238 -3.45 -2.39 -6.40
CA SER A 238 -2.26 -1.68 -5.90
C SER A 238 -2.49 -0.97 -4.56
N ILE A 239 -3.65 -1.16 -3.93
CA ILE A 239 -4.01 -0.50 -2.67
C ILE A 239 -3.84 -1.52 -1.54
N GLU A 240 -3.00 -1.20 -0.57
CA GLU A 240 -2.78 -2.02 0.62
C GLU A 240 -3.65 -1.61 1.81
N ASP A 241 -4.03 -0.32 1.87
CA ASP A 241 -4.84 0.23 2.95
C ASP A 241 -6.27 -0.34 2.93
N PRO A 242 -6.70 -1.09 3.95
CA PRO A 242 -8.01 -1.73 3.98
C PRO A 242 -9.17 -0.73 4.08
N GLU A 243 -8.98 0.47 4.65
CA GLU A 243 -10.02 1.49 4.72
C GLU A 243 -10.28 2.06 3.31
N ILE A 244 -9.21 2.33 2.54
CA ILE A 244 -9.33 2.77 1.14
C ILE A 244 -9.97 1.68 0.29
N LEU A 245 -9.60 0.41 0.47
CA LEU A 245 -10.23 -0.71 -0.23
C LEU A 245 -11.73 -0.80 0.05
N VAL A 246 -12.17 -0.60 1.30
CA VAL A 246 -13.59 -0.56 1.66
C VAL A 246 -14.32 0.55 0.88
N LEU A 247 -13.76 1.77 0.79
CA LEU A 247 -14.32 2.86 0.00
C LEU A 247 -14.42 2.50 -1.49
N MET A 248 -13.37 1.93 -2.05
CA MET A 248 -13.31 1.59 -3.48
C MET A 248 -14.30 0.47 -3.85
N TYR A 249 -14.36 -0.61 -3.07
CA TYR A 249 -15.35 -1.66 -3.32
C TYR A 249 -16.79 -1.18 -3.08
N THR A 250 -17.01 -0.31 -2.11
CA THR A 250 -18.33 0.33 -1.93
C THR A 250 -18.71 1.17 -3.15
N LYS A 251 -17.76 1.89 -3.77
CA LYS A 251 -18.00 2.63 -5.01
C LYS A 251 -18.45 1.73 -6.16
N VAL A 252 -17.91 0.50 -6.26
CA VAL A 252 -18.39 -0.51 -7.22
C VAL A 252 -19.86 -0.85 -6.96
N ILE A 253 -20.24 -1.09 -5.70
CA ILE A 253 -21.61 -1.41 -5.31
C ILE A 253 -22.54 -0.23 -5.62
N GLU A 254 -22.16 0.99 -5.29
CA GLU A 254 -22.91 2.21 -5.56
C GLU A 254 -23.13 2.43 -7.07
N TYR A 255 -22.12 2.17 -7.91
CA TYR A 255 -22.24 2.27 -9.36
C TYR A 255 -23.33 1.33 -9.89
N VAL A 256 -23.32 0.07 -9.47
CA VAL A 256 -24.28 -0.94 -9.92
C VAL A 256 -25.68 -0.71 -9.34
N SER A 257 -25.76 -0.12 -8.16
CA SER A 257 -27.01 0.07 -7.43
C SER A 257 -28.08 0.81 -8.24
N GLN A 258 -27.69 1.76 -9.07
CA GLN A 258 -28.61 2.49 -9.94
C GLN A 258 -29.34 1.55 -10.94
N THR A 259 -28.64 0.55 -11.47
CA THR A 259 -29.21 -0.44 -12.36
C THR A 259 -30.14 -1.40 -11.61
N VAL A 260 -29.74 -1.84 -10.42
CA VAL A 260 -30.54 -2.72 -9.56
C VAL A 260 -31.86 -2.06 -9.17
N VAL A 261 -31.79 -0.85 -8.62
CA VAL A 261 -32.97 -0.07 -8.20
C VAL A 261 -33.94 0.16 -9.35
N ARG A 262 -33.40 0.51 -10.53
CA ARG A 262 -34.23 0.73 -11.73
C ARG A 262 -34.95 -0.56 -12.19
N ARG A 263 -34.26 -1.68 -12.11
CA ARG A 263 -34.82 -2.99 -12.45
C ARG A 263 -35.93 -3.38 -11.49
N GLU A 264 -35.69 -3.32 -10.17
CA GLU A 264 -36.68 -3.64 -9.15
C GLU A 264 -37.95 -2.80 -9.29
N LEU A 265 -37.76 -1.50 -9.58
CA LEU A 265 -38.88 -0.62 -9.86
C LEU A 265 -39.65 -1.06 -11.10
N LEU A 266 -38.95 -1.32 -12.23
CA LEU A 266 -39.57 -1.73 -13.48
C LEU A 266 -40.41 -3.00 -13.26
N GLU A 267 -39.88 -4.00 -12.56
CA GLU A 267 -40.62 -5.23 -12.24
C GLU A 267 -41.86 -4.95 -11.39
N SER A 268 -41.77 -4.05 -10.39
CA SER A 268 -42.88 -3.66 -9.54
C SER A 268 -43.97 -2.90 -10.32
N VAL A 269 -43.58 -1.98 -11.19
CA VAL A 269 -44.51 -1.23 -12.06
C VAL A 269 -45.16 -2.16 -13.07
N MET A 270 -44.41 -3.03 -13.72
CA MET A 270 -44.94 -3.99 -14.69
C MET A 270 -45.94 -4.95 -14.04
N THR A 271 -45.65 -5.43 -12.82
CA THR A 271 -46.58 -6.26 -12.05
C THR A 271 -47.94 -5.55 -11.85
N LYS A 272 -47.90 -4.25 -11.54
CA LYS A 272 -49.13 -3.44 -11.42
C LYS A 272 -49.86 -3.24 -12.74
N LEU A 273 -49.12 -2.94 -13.81
CA LEU A 273 -49.68 -2.72 -15.14
C LEU A 273 -50.32 -4.01 -15.74
N TYR A 274 -49.85 -5.19 -15.36
CA TYR A 274 -50.44 -6.46 -15.75
C TYR A 274 -51.71 -6.83 -14.95
N SER A 275 -52.01 -6.06 -13.88
CA SER A 275 -53.24 -6.29 -13.13
C SER A 275 -54.47 -6.00 -13.97
N PRO A 276 -55.55 -6.82 -13.90
CA PRO A 276 -56.84 -6.52 -14.56
C PRO A 276 -57.41 -5.14 -14.17
N LYS A 277 -57.08 -4.61 -13.02
CA LYS A 277 -57.45 -3.27 -12.58
C LYS A 277 -56.95 -2.13 -13.47
N THR A 278 -55.92 -2.41 -14.30
CA THR A 278 -55.40 -1.43 -15.28
C THR A 278 -56.45 -1.07 -16.33
N LEU A 279 -57.38 -1.98 -16.65
CA LEU A 279 -58.43 -1.75 -17.63
C LEU A 279 -59.59 -0.90 -17.09
N SER A 280 -59.73 -0.81 -15.75
CA SER A 280 -60.74 0.00 -15.10
C SER A 280 -60.17 0.51 -13.74
N PRO A 281 -59.23 1.48 -13.77
CA PRO A 281 -58.54 1.94 -12.60
C PRO A 281 -59.50 2.68 -11.66
N ASP A 282 -59.46 2.32 -10.39
CA ASP A 282 -60.08 3.04 -9.28
C ASP A 282 -59.10 3.96 -8.56
N ALA A 283 -59.59 4.77 -7.62
CA ALA A 283 -58.76 5.68 -6.83
C ALA A 283 -57.66 4.94 -6.04
N ASN A 284 -57.95 3.72 -5.56
CA ASN A 284 -56.99 2.93 -4.83
C ASN A 284 -55.84 2.47 -5.73
N TYR A 285 -56.15 2.09 -6.98
CA TYR A 285 -55.12 1.71 -7.96
C TYR A 285 -54.17 2.88 -8.26
N VAL A 286 -54.70 4.09 -8.39
CA VAL A 286 -53.88 5.31 -8.59
C VAL A 286 -52.98 5.56 -7.38
N LEU A 287 -53.52 5.50 -6.17
CA LEU A 287 -52.75 5.67 -4.92
C LEU A 287 -51.65 4.59 -4.75
N GLU A 288 -51.93 3.34 -5.18
CA GLU A 288 -50.92 2.26 -5.17
C GLU A 288 -49.77 2.55 -6.17
N LEU A 289 -50.07 3.10 -7.35
CA LEU A 289 -49.05 3.55 -8.30
C LEU A 289 -48.23 4.73 -7.75
N GLU A 290 -48.90 5.75 -7.16
CA GLU A 290 -48.23 6.90 -6.51
C GLU A 290 -47.25 6.40 -5.45
N LYS A 291 -47.66 5.51 -4.58
CA LYS A 291 -46.80 4.90 -3.56
C LYS A 291 -45.59 4.19 -4.13
N LEU A 292 -45.71 3.49 -5.27
CA LEU A 292 -44.55 2.88 -5.95
C LEU A 292 -43.54 3.92 -6.42
N PHE A 293 -43.99 5.09 -6.86
CA PHE A 293 -43.09 6.18 -7.26
C PHE A 293 -42.48 6.91 -6.07
N ASP A 294 -43.21 7.02 -4.96
CA ASP A 294 -42.68 7.58 -3.71
C ASP A 294 -41.61 6.66 -3.10
N ASP A 295 -41.82 5.36 -3.13
CA ASP A 295 -40.83 4.37 -2.70
C ASP A 295 -39.53 4.46 -3.51
N LEU A 296 -39.59 4.87 -4.78
CA LEU A 296 -38.42 5.24 -5.59
C LEU A 296 -37.58 6.34 -4.97
N GLY A 297 -38.21 7.37 -4.42
CA GLY A 297 -37.50 8.44 -3.71
C GLY A 297 -36.71 7.92 -2.52
N ASN A 298 -37.23 6.88 -1.85
CA ASN A 298 -36.55 6.22 -0.75
C ASN A 298 -35.41 5.28 -1.23
N TYR A 299 -35.59 4.57 -2.33
CA TYR A 299 -34.55 3.69 -2.93
C TYR A 299 -33.34 4.46 -3.48
N ARG A 300 -33.49 5.75 -3.75
CA ARG A 300 -32.37 6.62 -4.16
C ARG A 300 -31.45 7.02 -3.01
N LYS A 301 -31.82 6.74 -1.75
CA LYS A 301 -30.92 6.97 -0.62
C LYS A 301 -29.83 5.89 -0.65
N ASP A 302 -28.57 6.31 -0.56
CA ASP A 302 -27.38 5.43 -0.69
C ASP A 302 -27.49 4.15 0.13
N LYS A 303 -27.93 4.26 1.37
CA LYS A 303 -28.06 3.10 2.27
C LYS A 303 -29.07 2.05 1.76
N GLU A 304 -30.22 2.50 1.26
CA GLU A 304 -31.28 1.62 0.77
C GLU A 304 -30.89 1.03 -0.60
N ALA A 305 -30.25 1.83 -1.45
CA ALA A 305 -29.73 1.34 -2.75
C ALA A 305 -28.67 0.25 -2.55
N ILE A 306 -27.74 0.43 -1.61
CA ILE A 306 -26.75 -0.62 -1.23
C ILE A 306 -27.47 -1.86 -0.72
N ARG A 307 -28.47 -1.71 0.17
CA ARG A 307 -29.24 -2.84 0.71
C ARG A 307 -29.86 -3.70 -0.37
N ILE A 308 -30.59 -3.09 -1.29
CA ILE A 308 -31.26 -3.79 -2.39
C ILE A 308 -30.21 -4.45 -3.29
N THR A 309 -29.11 -3.76 -3.58
CA THR A 309 -28.02 -4.31 -4.41
C THR A 309 -27.44 -5.58 -3.79
N ILE A 310 -27.16 -5.57 -2.49
CA ILE A 310 -26.65 -6.74 -1.78
C ILE A 310 -27.67 -7.88 -1.78
N GLU A 311 -28.95 -7.58 -1.55
CA GLU A 311 -30.03 -8.59 -1.57
C GLU A 311 -30.18 -9.26 -2.94
N VAL A 312 -30.04 -8.52 -4.04
CA VAL A 312 -30.24 -9.00 -5.41
C VAL A 312 -29.00 -9.70 -5.98
N CYS A 313 -27.81 -9.19 -5.67
CA CYS A 313 -26.57 -9.59 -6.34
C CYS A 313 -25.75 -10.64 -5.59
N CYS A 314 -25.92 -10.76 -4.26
CA CYS A 314 -24.97 -11.50 -3.44
C CYS A 314 -25.48 -12.84 -2.94
N ASP A 315 -24.62 -13.86 -2.99
CA ASP A 315 -24.82 -15.13 -2.31
C ASP A 315 -24.13 -15.10 -0.94
N VAL A 316 -24.97 -15.05 0.11
CA VAL A 316 -24.50 -14.98 1.49
C VAL A 316 -23.74 -16.23 1.94
N VAL A 317 -23.96 -17.38 1.33
CA VAL A 317 -23.27 -18.63 1.70
C VAL A 317 -21.80 -18.58 1.27
N GLU A 318 -21.54 -18.06 0.08
CA GLU A 318 -20.17 -17.84 -0.41
C GLU A 318 -19.43 -16.79 0.44
N LEU A 319 -20.14 -15.73 0.86
CA LEU A 319 -19.56 -14.67 1.68
C LEU A 319 -19.12 -15.13 3.09
N LYS A 320 -19.72 -16.20 3.64
CA LYS A 320 -19.39 -16.69 4.97
C LYS A 320 -17.93 -17.01 5.15
N GLU A 321 -17.27 -17.60 4.16
CA GLU A 321 -15.87 -18.03 4.26
C GLU A 321 -14.91 -16.84 4.46
N HIS A 322 -15.32 -15.65 4.04
CA HIS A 322 -14.54 -14.43 4.07
C HIS A 322 -15.08 -13.37 5.04
N ALA A 323 -16.20 -13.66 5.71
CA ALA A 323 -16.86 -12.72 6.59
C ALA A 323 -16.05 -12.47 7.87
N PRO A 324 -15.85 -11.22 8.29
CA PRO A 324 -15.23 -10.90 9.58
C PRO A 324 -16.11 -11.36 10.74
N ARG A 325 -15.49 -11.57 11.90
CA ARG A 325 -16.16 -12.20 13.07
C ARG A 325 -17.31 -11.37 13.63
N TYR A 326 -17.26 -10.04 13.49
CA TYR A 326 -18.31 -9.17 14.01
C TYR A 326 -19.63 -9.30 13.24
N LEU A 327 -19.64 -9.79 11.99
CA LEU A 327 -20.83 -10.10 11.21
C LEU A 327 -21.44 -11.45 11.67
N LYS A 328 -22.18 -11.40 12.75
CA LYS A 328 -22.63 -12.62 13.47
C LYS A 328 -23.64 -13.46 12.68
N ASN A 329 -24.51 -12.82 11.91
CA ASN A 329 -25.54 -13.53 11.15
C ASN A 329 -24.92 -14.25 9.96
N ILE A 330 -24.04 -13.59 9.21
CA ILE A 330 -23.34 -14.21 8.06
C ILE A 330 -22.53 -15.43 8.52
N ASN A 331 -21.80 -15.31 9.63
CA ASN A 331 -20.98 -16.40 10.14
C ASN A 331 -21.78 -17.65 10.55
N LYS A 332 -23.09 -17.53 10.77
CA LYS A 332 -23.98 -18.65 11.07
C LYS A 332 -24.59 -19.30 9.83
N MET A 333 -24.46 -18.67 8.64
CA MET A 333 -25.12 -19.15 7.44
C MET A 333 -24.59 -20.51 6.97
N ASN A 334 -25.50 -21.28 6.39
CA ASN A 334 -25.19 -22.54 5.71
C ASN A 334 -26.20 -22.78 4.59
N ILE A 335 -26.01 -23.86 3.81
CA ILE A 335 -26.88 -24.21 2.67
C ILE A 335 -28.32 -24.43 3.09
N GLN A 336 -28.56 -24.90 4.34
CA GLN A 336 -29.89 -25.19 4.88
C GLN A 336 -30.57 -23.97 5.50
N SER A 337 -29.87 -22.82 5.59
CA SER A 337 -30.44 -21.60 6.16
C SER A 337 -31.67 -21.14 5.43
N THR A 338 -32.68 -20.73 6.18
CA THR A 338 -33.98 -20.26 5.69
C THR A 338 -33.81 -18.95 4.89
N ARG A 339 -34.80 -18.65 4.05
CA ARG A 339 -34.83 -17.38 3.32
C ARG A 339 -34.78 -16.17 4.22
N GLU A 340 -35.45 -16.23 5.38
CA GLU A 340 -35.48 -15.12 6.33
C GLU A 340 -34.11 -14.92 7.00
N GLU A 341 -33.42 -15.99 7.39
CA GLU A 341 -32.07 -15.93 7.94
C GLU A 341 -31.08 -15.34 6.92
N LYS A 342 -31.16 -15.76 5.66
CA LYS A 342 -30.35 -15.19 4.57
C LYS A 342 -30.60 -13.70 4.41
N LYS A 343 -31.88 -13.28 4.44
CA LYS A 343 -32.25 -11.87 4.33
C LYS A 343 -31.71 -11.04 5.51
N GLN A 344 -31.81 -11.56 6.73
CA GLN A 344 -31.26 -10.88 7.92
C GLN A 344 -29.72 -10.73 7.84
N SER A 345 -29.03 -11.73 7.31
CA SER A 345 -27.58 -11.68 7.12
C SER A 345 -27.17 -10.66 6.05
N LEU A 346 -27.88 -10.57 4.93
CA LEU A 346 -27.64 -9.56 3.91
C LEU A 346 -27.97 -8.16 4.42
N LEU A 347 -28.98 -8.00 5.26
CA LEU A 347 -29.30 -6.73 5.93
C LEU A 347 -28.16 -6.32 6.90
N GLU A 348 -27.64 -7.25 7.69
CA GLU A 348 -26.47 -7.01 8.56
C GLU A 348 -25.28 -6.48 7.72
N LEU A 349 -24.95 -7.18 6.64
CA LEU A 349 -23.86 -6.79 5.73
C LEU A 349 -24.06 -5.40 5.12
N SER A 350 -25.25 -5.11 4.58
CA SER A 350 -25.53 -3.83 3.95
C SER A 350 -25.45 -2.65 4.95
N ASN A 351 -25.87 -2.86 6.20
CA ASN A 351 -25.71 -1.89 7.28
C ASN A 351 -24.21 -1.69 7.60
N ALA A 352 -23.46 -2.79 7.72
CA ALA A 352 -22.02 -2.74 7.98
C ALA A 352 -21.26 -1.98 6.88
N ILE A 353 -21.58 -2.24 5.60
CA ILE A 353 -20.99 -1.51 4.46
C ILE A 353 -21.29 -0.02 4.55
N SER A 354 -22.57 0.35 4.68
CA SER A 354 -23.00 1.75 4.68
C SER A 354 -22.42 2.53 5.86
N ASP A 355 -22.43 1.92 7.06
CA ASP A 355 -22.02 2.62 8.27
C ASP A 355 -20.48 2.68 8.37
N THR A 356 -19.73 1.62 7.94
CA THR A 356 -18.26 1.65 7.85
C THR A 356 -17.78 2.65 6.80
N ARG A 357 -18.39 2.65 5.60
CA ARG A 357 -18.09 3.64 4.56
C ARG A 357 -18.28 5.07 5.08
N ASN A 358 -19.35 5.33 5.79
CA ASN A 358 -19.62 6.64 6.35
C ASN A 358 -18.63 7.01 7.46
N MET A 359 -18.24 6.07 8.30
CA MET A 359 -17.22 6.25 9.32
C MET A 359 -15.89 6.68 8.69
N ILE A 360 -15.44 5.95 7.66
CA ILE A 360 -14.18 6.23 6.96
C ILE A 360 -14.25 7.56 6.21
N ALA A 361 -15.32 7.80 5.43
CA ALA A 361 -15.49 9.02 4.64
C ALA A 361 -15.64 10.29 5.50
N HIS A 362 -16.17 10.16 6.71
CA HIS A 362 -16.39 11.25 7.65
C HIS A 362 -15.44 11.17 8.86
N ALA A 363 -14.20 10.77 8.67
CA ALA A 363 -13.16 10.54 9.70
C ALA A 363 -12.91 11.71 10.68
N LYS A 364 -13.79 12.70 10.70
CA LYS A 364 -13.73 13.84 11.61
C LYS A 364 -14.49 13.55 12.93
N THR A 365 -14.06 14.21 13.95
CA THR A 365 -14.44 14.17 15.37
C THR A 365 -15.93 14.12 15.71
N ASN A 366 -16.82 14.26 14.72
CA ASN A 366 -18.28 14.33 14.90
C ASN A 366 -19.05 13.09 14.41
N TYR A 367 -18.38 12.03 13.91
CA TYR A 367 -19.08 10.82 13.54
C TYR A 367 -19.59 10.10 14.79
N LYS A 368 -20.89 9.81 14.82
CA LYS A 368 -21.53 9.03 15.88
C LYS A 368 -21.67 7.59 15.40
N ASN A 369 -21.03 6.66 16.09
CA ASN A 369 -21.15 5.24 15.81
C ASN A 369 -22.61 4.80 15.88
N LYS A 370 -23.04 4.04 14.88
CA LYS A 370 -24.40 3.50 14.73
C LYS A 370 -24.50 2.04 15.17
N GLY A 371 -23.33 1.39 15.37
CA GLY A 371 -23.21 0.05 15.92
C GLY A 371 -23.02 -1.07 14.88
N TYR A 372 -22.94 -0.73 13.58
CA TYR A 372 -22.65 -1.68 12.51
C TYR A 372 -21.28 -1.46 11.86
N GLU A 373 -20.52 -0.47 12.30
CA GLU A 373 -19.20 -0.17 11.79
C GLU A 373 -18.22 -1.30 12.03
N CYS A 374 -17.35 -1.55 11.06
CA CYS A 374 -16.31 -2.54 11.20
C CYS A 374 -15.27 -2.12 12.24
N PRO A 375 -14.92 -2.99 13.20
CA PRO A 375 -13.79 -2.77 14.09
C PRO A 375 -12.47 -2.66 13.31
N LYS A 376 -11.54 -1.83 13.80
CA LYS A 376 -10.26 -1.58 13.10
C LYS A 376 -9.43 -2.85 12.92
N ASP A 377 -9.42 -3.72 13.90
CA ASP A 377 -8.71 -5.01 13.89
C ASP A 377 -9.28 -6.02 12.89
N GLU A 378 -10.54 -5.85 12.48
CA GLU A 378 -11.20 -6.70 11.47
C GLU A 378 -11.30 -6.06 10.08
N MET A 379 -10.78 -4.82 9.90
CA MET A 379 -10.93 -4.04 8.67
C MET A 379 -10.31 -4.75 7.45
N LYS A 380 -9.17 -5.41 7.62
CA LYS A 380 -8.53 -6.20 6.56
C LYS A 380 -9.41 -7.36 6.09
N GLN A 381 -10.02 -8.09 7.02
CA GLN A 381 -10.91 -9.19 6.67
C GLN A 381 -12.21 -8.67 6.05
N PHE A 382 -12.71 -7.52 6.52
CA PHE A 382 -13.87 -6.87 5.95
C PHE A 382 -13.63 -6.40 4.51
N SER A 383 -12.47 -5.80 4.21
CA SER A 383 -12.12 -5.42 2.84
C SER A 383 -12.03 -6.65 1.91
N THR A 384 -11.51 -7.79 2.39
CA THR A 384 -11.50 -9.06 1.64
C THR A 384 -12.93 -9.55 1.38
N CYS A 385 -13.81 -9.50 2.35
CA CYS A 385 -15.23 -9.83 2.17
C CYS A 385 -15.88 -8.92 1.12
N LEU A 386 -15.61 -7.61 1.16
CA LEU A 386 -16.13 -6.65 0.19
C LEU A 386 -15.58 -6.86 -1.23
N LYS A 387 -14.37 -7.35 -1.38
CA LYS A 387 -13.84 -7.78 -2.68
C LYS A 387 -14.73 -8.84 -3.33
N ILE A 388 -15.16 -9.85 -2.56
CA ILE A 388 -16.06 -10.89 -3.04
C ILE A 388 -17.45 -10.32 -3.39
N VAL A 389 -17.96 -9.43 -2.53
CA VAL A 389 -19.22 -8.71 -2.81
C VAL A 389 -19.12 -7.95 -4.13
N ALA A 390 -18.04 -7.18 -4.33
CA ALA A 390 -17.82 -6.42 -5.57
C ALA A 390 -17.74 -7.35 -6.80
N ASP A 391 -17.06 -8.51 -6.68
CA ASP A 391 -17.01 -9.51 -7.76
C ASP A 391 -18.40 -10.02 -8.13
N GLN A 392 -19.22 -10.40 -7.15
CA GLN A 392 -20.59 -10.86 -7.39
C GLN A 392 -21.46 -9.77 -8.02
N VAL A 393 -21.36 -8.53 -7.54
CA VAL A 393 -22.08 -7.37 -8.05
C VAL A 393 -21.70 -7.05 -9.50
N ILE A 394 -20.40 -7.06 -9.83
CA ILE A 394 -19.91 -6.86 -11.20
C ILE A 394 -20.42 -7.97 -12.12
N ARG A 395 -20.38 -9.23 -11.69
CA ARG A 395 -20.85 -10.37 -12.48
C ARG A 395 -22.36 -10.33 -12.72
N TRP A 396 -23.12 -9.91 -11.72
CA TRP A 396 -24.55 -9.68 -11.89
C TRP A 396 -24.81 -8.57 -12.91
N PHE A 397 -24.16 -7.41 -12.80
CA PHE A 397 -24.29 -6.28 -13.72
C PHE A 397 -23.94 -6.67 -15.16
N SER A 398 -22.86 -7.40 -15.33
CA SER A 398 -22.36 -7.82 -16.65
C SER A 398 -23.34 -8.70 -17.40
N ARG A 399 -24.21 -9.42 -16.69
CA ARG A 399 -25.27 -10.30 -17.28
C ARG A 399 -26.54 -9.55 -17.60
N GLN A 400 -26.70 -8.30 -17.22
CA GLN A 400 -27.89 -7.52 -17.56
C GLN A 400 -27.83 -7.11 -19.03
N HIS A 401 -29.03 -7.00 -19.64
CA HIS A 401 -29.14 -6.46 -20.99
C HIS A 401 -28.67 -5.00 -21.01
N ASP A 402 -28.02 -4.56 -22.07
CA ASP A 402 -27.40 -3.23 -22.15
C ASP A 402 -28.42 -2.09 -22.01
N ASP A 403 -29.65 -2.29 -22.49
CA ASP A 403 -30.77 -1.32 -22.37
C ASP A 403 -31.28 -1.16 -20.92
N SER A 404 -30.99 -2.15 -20.06
CA SER A 404 -31.38 -2.13 -18.65
C SER A 404 -30.32 -1.48 -17.76
N LYS A 405 -29.12 -1.27 -18.26
CA LYS A 405 -28.01 -0.71 -17.51
C LYS A 405 -28.11 0.81 -17.43
N VAL A 406 -27.90 1.34 -16.23
CA VAL A 406 -27.68 2.78 -15.97
C VAL A 406 -26.18 3.01 -15.92
N ILE A 407 -25.69 3.95 -16.73
CA ILE A 407 -24.28 4.28 -16.89
C ILE A 407 -24.12 5.76 -16.70
#